data_906684407511822ca1da8140cf3696df
#
_entry.id   906684407511822ca1da8140cf3696df
#
_cell.length_a   1.000
_cell.length_b   1.000
_cell.length_c   1.000
_cell.angle_alpha   90.00
_cell.angle_beta   90.00
_cell.angle_gamma   90.00
#
_symmetry.space_group_name_H-M   'P 1'
#
loop_
_entity.id
_entity.type
_entity.pdbx_description
1 polymer ?
#
loop_
_entity_poly.entity_id
_entity_poly.type
_entity_poly.pdbx_seq_one_letter_code
_entity_poly.pdbx_strand_id
1 'polypeptide(L)'
;MDEQGPQGRGQRPRAGGLHDRLLESLGPAITGGDYPPGTVLRTDELERRYDVSRTVVREAVRVLESMHLVESRRRVGVTVRPTEEWDVFDPQIIRWRLAGPDRPRQLRSLTALRSAIEPAAAALAAGHATPEQCAELTEHALNMVATSRGQQLPAYLIHDVAFHRVILRASGNEMFARLGDVVAEVLTGRTQHRVMFTDPDPEAVTLHVRVAEAVRAGDAEAAERYTREITVGALRELDILAP
;
A
#
# COMPACT_ATOMS: atom_id res chain seq x y z
N MET A 1 54.92 22.31 19.14
CA MET A 1 53.64 22.99 19.41
C MET A 1 52.61 22.20 18.62
N ASP A 2 52.16 21.09 19.25
CA ASP A 2 51.23 20.13 18.64
C ASP A 2 49.79 20.52 19.04
N GLU A 3 49.01 20.96 18.06
CA GLU A 3 47.57 21.12 18.21
C GLU A 3 46.86 19.85 17.73
N GLN A 4 46.48 19.02 18.70
CA GLN A 4 45.55 17.91 18.47
C GLN A 4 44.13 18.46 18.35
N GLY A 5 43.55 18.42 17.13
CA GLY A 5 42.14 18.71 16.86
C GLY A 5 41.19 17.65 17.48
N PRO A 6 39.96 18.02 17.84
CA PRO A 6 39.03 17.14 18.55
C PRO A 6 38.55 16.01 17.65
N GLN A 7 38.71 14.78 18.15
CA GLN A 7 38.18 13.55 17.54
C GLN A 7 36.67 13.62 17.42
N GLY A 8 36.17 13.40 16.20
CA GLY A 8 34.75 13.38 15.87
C GLY A 8 34.00 12.35 16.71
N ARG A 9 33.06 12.81 17.52
CA ARG A 9 32.05 11.97 18.18
C ARG A 9 31.19 11.35 17.11
N GLY A 10 31.29 10.03 16.95
CA GLY A 10 30.41 9.25 16.10
C GLY A 10 28.95 9.59 16.42
N GLN A 11 28.21 10.06 15.43
CA GLN A 11 26.77 10.31 15.55
C GLN A 11 26.09 8.99 15.89
N ARG A 12 25.54 8.89 17.09
CA ARG A 12 24.62 7.81 17.44
C ARG A 12 23.42 7.88 16.48
N PRO A 13 23.00 6.74 15.86
CA PRO A 13 21.81 6.72 15.00
C PRO A 13 20.61 7.33 15.75
N ARG A 14 19.86 8.19 15.08
CA ARG A 14 18.64 8.77 15.65
C ARG A 14 17.68 7.64 16.03
N ALA A 15 17.03 7.74 17.19
CA ALA A 15 16.14 6.72 17.75
C ALA A 15 15.03 6.27 16.76
N GLY A 16 14.57 7.14 15.86
CA GLY A 16 13.64 6.79 14.77
C GLY A 16 14.18 5.72 13.81
N GLY A 17 15.47 5.78 13.43
CA GLY A 17 16.05 4.81 12.50
C GLY A 17 16.19 3.38 13.08
N LEU A 18 16.37 3.22 14.39
CA LEU A 18 16.45 1.89 15.04
C LEU A 18 15.06 1.29 15.23
N HIS A 19 14.07 2.10 15.59
CA HIS A 19 12.68 1.69 15.70
C HIS A 19 12.13 1.19 14.36
N ASP A 20 12.31 1.97 13.27
CA ASP A 20 11.86 1.61 11.93
C ASP A 20 12.53 0.31 11.44
N ARG A 21 13.86 0.17 11.68
CA ARG A 21 14.58 -1.07 11.35
C ARG A 21 14.02 -2.29 12.07
N LEU A 22 13.64 -2.16 13.35
CA LEU A 22 13.03 -3.24 14.10
C LEU A 22 11.65 -3.60 13.56
N LEU A 23 10.81 -2.61 13.23
CA LEU A 23 9.50 -2.82 12.61
C LEU A 23 9.62 -3.48 11.25
N GLU A 24 10.51 -2.99 10.38
CA GLU A 24 10.74 -3.54 9.04
C GLU A 24 11.41 -4.93 9.07
N SER A 25 11.85 -5.39 10.23
CA SER A 25 12.31 -6.77 10.44
C SER A 25 11.23 -7.68 11.05
N LEU A 26 10.52 -7.20 12.07
CA LEU A 26 9.51 -8.01 12.78
C LEU A 26 8.21 -8.12 11.99
N GLY A 27 7.75 -7.04 11.36
CA GLY A 27 6.51 -7.02 10.60
C GLY A 27 6.48 -8.07 9.47
N PRO A 28 7.46 -8.06 8.54
CA PRO A 28 7.58 -9.10 7.53
C PRO A 28 7.72 -10.52 8.10
N ALA A 29 8.49 -10.71 9.18
CA ALA A 29 8.68 -12.02 9.79
C ALA A 29 7.37 -12.57 10.41
N ILE A 30 6.53 -11.70 10.99
CA ILE A 30 5.21 -12.08 11.50
C ILE A 30 4.25 -12.35 10.34
N THR A 31 4.13 -11.41 9.39
CA THR A 31 3.18 -11.52 8.28
C THR A 31 3.57 -12.59 7.27
N GLY A 32 4.85 -12.95 7.18
CA GLY A 32 5.39 -14.04 6.36
C GLY A 32 5.33 -15.42 7.00
N GLY A 33 4.98 -15.50 8.32
CA GLY A 33 4.80 -16.75 9.03
C GLY A 33 6.04 -17.31 9.75
N ASP A 34 7.17 -16.58 9.76
CA ASP A 34 8.36 -16.96 10.53
C ASP A 34 8.05 -17.01 12.04
N TYR A 35 7.10 -16.18 12.47
CA TYR A 35 6.50 -16.21 13.81
C TYR A 35 5.00 -16.55 13.69
N PRO A 36 4.63 -17.84 13.72
CA PRO A 36 3.24 -18.25 13.63
C PRO A 36 2.38 -17.75 14.80
N PRO A 37 1.05 -17.70 14.66
CA PRO A 37 0.13 -17.34 15.73
C PRO A 37 0.41 -18.11 17.02
N GLY A 38 0.34 -17.41 18.15
CA GLY A 38 0.67 -17.98 19.48
C GLY A 38 2.14 -17.93 19.84
N THR A 39 3.05 -17.60 18.90
CA THR A 39 4.48 -17.42 19.21
C THR A 39 4.65 -16.31 20.25
N VAL A 40 5.43 -16.57 21.29
CA VAL A 40 5.77 -15.58 22.33
C VAL A 40 7.11 -14.95 21.99
N LEU A 41 7.09 -13.66 21.69
CA LEU A 41 8.28 -12.84 21.48
C LEU A 41 8.73 -12.26 22.82
N ARG A 42 9.94 -12.60 23.27
CA ARG A 42 10.49 -12.08 24.53
C ARG A 42 11.26 -10.80 24.27
N THR A 43 10.92 -9.75 25.02
CA THR A 43 11.54 -8.42 24.87
C THR A 43 13.07 -8.47 25.01
N ASP A 44 13.59 -9.24 25.96
CA ASP A 44 15.04 -9.40 26.20
C ASP A 44 15.77 -10.15 25.06
N GLU A 45 15.08 -11.04 24.37
CA GLU A 45 15.59 -11.70 23.16
C GLU A 45 15.63 -10.74 21.98
N LEU A 46 14.59 -9.91 21.81
CA LEU A 46 14.55 -8.87 20.77
C LEU A 46 15.63 -7.81 20.98
N GLU A 47 15.83 -7.35 22.24
CA GLU A 47 16.91 -6.42 22.59
C GLU A 47 18.27 -6.96 22.13
N ARG A 48 18.57 -8.22 22.45
CA ARG A 48 19.85 -8.87 22.11
C ARG A 48 19.99 -9.14 20.62
N ARG A 49 18.91 -9.64 19.97
CA ARG A 49 18.95 -10.03 18.55
C ARG A 49 19.15 -8.85 17.62
N TYR A 50 18.52 -7.71 17.94
CA TYR A 50 18.53 -6.51 17.08
C TYR A 50 19.48 -5.40 17.57
N ASP A 51 20.20 -5.64 18.67
CA ASP A 51 21.09 -4.68 19.32
C ASP A 51 20.42 -3.31 19.53
N VAL A 52 19.23 -3.35 20.17
CA VAL A 52 18.42 -2.16 20.44
C VAL A 52 18.06 -2.08 21.92
N SER A 53 17.77 -0.87 22.39
CA SER A 53 17.32 -0.68 23.76
C SER A 53 15.91 -1.19 23.99
N ARG A 54 15.60 -1.52 25.25
CA ARG A 54 14.26 -1.92 25.71
C ARG A 54 13.18 -0.89 25.32
N THR A 55 13.52 0.39 25.33
CA THR A 55 12.59 1.46 24.91
C THR A 55 12.23 1.33 23.43
N VAL A 56 13.20 1.08 22.56
CA VAL A 56 12.98 0.86 21.12
C VAL A 56 12.10 -0.36 20.88
N VAL A 57 12.37 -1.48 21.60
CA VAL A 57 11.53 -2.69 21.49
C VAL A 57 10.08 -2.39 21.90
N ARG A 58 9.89 -1.68 23.02
CA ARG A 58 8.53 -1.34 23.50
C ARG A 58 7.76 -0.45 22.54
N GLU A 59 8.41 0.53 21.92
CA GLU A 59 7.78 1.39 20.92
C GLU A 59 7.40 0.59 19.66
N ALA A 60 8.30 -0.27 19.15
CA ALA A 60 7.98 -1.16 18.02
C ALA A 60 6.81 -2.11 18.35
N VAL A 61 6.80 -2.70 19.55
CA VAL A 61 5.70 -3.56 19.98
C VAL A 61 4.38 -2.79 20.03
N ARG A 62 4.36 -1.54 20.52
CA ARG A 62 3.13 -0.71 20.52
C ARG A 62 2.58 -0.48 19.11
N VAL A 63 3.44 -0.26 18.13
CA VAL A 63 3.01 -0.13 16.72
C VAL A 63 2.43 -1.44 16.22
N LEU A 64 3.11 -2.58 16.47
CA LEU A 64 2.58 -3.89 16.09
C LEU A 64 1.26 -4.24 16.81
N GLU A 65 1.09 -3.78 18.07
CA GLU A 65 -0.18 -3.89 18.80
C GLU A 65 -1.29 -3.03 18.18
N SER A 66 -0.99 -1.81 17.74
CA SER A 66 -1.98 -0.95 17.07
C SER A 66 -2.45 -1.52 15.74
N MET A 67 -1.63 -2.32 15.08
CA MET A 67 -1.95 -3.08 13.86
C MET A 67 -2.63 -4.44 14.17
N HIS A 68 -2.83 -4.77 15.45
CA HIS A 68 -3.36 -6.06 15.92
C HIS A 68 -2.52 -7.28 15.53
N LEU A 69 -1.25 -7.11 15.18
CA LEU A 69 -0.35 -8.23 14.85
C LEU A 69 0.08 -9.02 16.10
N VAL A 70 0.20 -8.32 17.22
CA VAL A 70 0.63 -8.88 18.49
C VAL A 70 -0.22 -8.34 19.65
N GLU A 71 -0.12 -9.00 20.82
CA GLU A 71 -0.67 -8.52 22.09
C GLU A 71 0.34 -8.71 23.21
N SER A 72 0.43 -7.74 24.13
CA SER A 72 1.25 -7.86 25.33
C SER A 72 0.43 -8.48 26.45
N ARG A 73 0.87 -9.63 26.95
CA ARG A 73 0.27 -10.29 28.12
C ARG A 73 1.21 -10.24 29.31
N ARG A 74 0.70 -9.76 30.45
CA ARG A 74 1.50 -9.70 31.70
C ARG A 74 2.04 -11.08 32.07
N ARG A 75 3.35 -11.16 32.37
CA ARG A 75 4.10 -12.37 32.74
C ARG A 75 4.26 -13.41 31.60
N VAL A 76 3.68 -13.21 30.45
CA VAL A 76 3.82 -14.09 29.27
C VAL A 76 4.83 -13.51 28.29
N GLY A 77 4.65 -12.26 27.92
CA GLY A 77 5.41 -11.56 26.89
C GLY A 77 4.52 -11.01 25.81
N VAL A 78 5.08 -10.80 24.62
CA VAL A 78 4.38 -10.32 23.43
C VAL A 78 4.00 -11.54 22.60
N THR A 79 2.69 -11.79 22.40
CA THR A 79 2.18 -12.95 21.68
C THR A 79 1.69 -12.55 20.30
N VAL A 80 2.07 -13.29 19.24
CA VAL A 80 1.58 -13.10 17.89
C VAL A 80 0.11 -13.54 17.82
N ARG A 81 -0.75 -12.66 17.26
CA ARG A 81 -2.20 -12.91 17.13
C ARG A 81 -2.54 -13.70 15.87
N PRO A 82 -3.70 -14.37 15.84
CA PRO A 82 -4.24 -14.99 14.62
C PRO A 82 -4.43 -13.97 13.48
N THR A 83 -4.24 -14.41 12.24
CA THR A 83 -4.32 -13.54 11.04
C THR A 83 -5.71 -12.89 10.90
N GLU A 84 -6.75 -13.56 11.36
CA GLU A 84 -8.14 -13.08 11.33
C GLU A 84 -8.38 -11.85 12.22
N GLU A 85 -7.46 -11.59 13.15
CA GLU A 85 -7.53 -10.47 14.08
C GLU A 85 -6.70 -9.27 13.65
N TRP A 86 -5.87 -9.41 12.60
CA TRP A 86 -5.00 -8.34 12.10
C TRP A 86 -5.79 -7.22 11.44
N ASP A 87 -5.30 -5.99 11.54
CA ASP A 87 -5.82 -4.88 10.73
C ASP A 87 -5.36 -5.01 9.28
N VAL A 88 -6.08 -5.85 8.52
CA VAL A 88 -5.74 -6.18 7.13
C VAL A 88 -5.85 -4.99 6.16
N PHE A 89 -6.42 -3.86 6.60
CA PHE A 89 -6.46 -2.61 5.85
C PHE A 89 -5.31 -1.65 6.18
N ASP A 90 -4.48 -1.97 7.18
CA ASP A 90 -3.28 -1.18 7.46
C ASP A 90 -2.31 -1.24 6.27
N PRO A 91 -1.92 -0.09 5.68
CA PRO A 91 -1.05 -0.04 4.49
C PRO A 91 0.31 -0.73 4.71
N GLN A 92 0.83 -0.71 5.93
CA GLN A 92 2.12 -1.33 6.25
C GLN A 92 2.02 -2.86 6.28
N ILE A 93 0.94 -3.41 6.84
CA ILE A 93 0.64 -4.86 6.77
C ILE A 93 0.48 -5.30 5.32
N ILE A 94 -0.27 -4.53 4.51
CA ILE A 94 -0.44 -4.80 3.08
C ILE A 94 0.91 -4.87 2.39
N ARG A 95 1.78 -3.88 2.61
CA ARG A 95 3.13 -3.80 2.02
C ARG A 95 3.98 -5.01 2.41
N TRP A 96 4.02 -5.37 3.68
CA TRP A 96 4.79 -6.53 4.15
C TRP A 96 4.29 -7.84 3.54
N ARG A 97 2.97 -8.05 3.47
CA ARG A 97 2.39 -9.24 2.85
C ARG A 97 2.62 -9.29 1.33
N LEU A 98 2.61 -8.15 0.65
CA LEU A 98 2.95 -8.04 -0.77
C LEU A 98 4.44 -8.31 -1.04
N ALA A 99 5.32 -8.06 -0.08
CA ALA A 99 6.73 -8.42 -0.16
C ALA A 99 7.00 -9.90 0.22
N GLY A 100 6.04 -10.56 0.88
CA GLY A 100 6.17 -11.90 1.42
C GLY A 100 5.76 -13.04 0.47
N PRO A 101 5.77 -14.29 0.98
CA PRO A 101 5.45 -15.49 0.19
C PRO A 101 3.97 -15.56 -0.23
N ASP A 102 3.06 -14.97 0.56
CA ASP A 102 1.60 -14.97 0.30
C ASP A 102 1.15 -13.87 -0.70
N ARG A 103 2.09 -13.22 -1.39
CA ARG A 103 1.84 -12.14 -2.35
C ARG A 103 0.74 -12.44 -3.36
N PRO A 104 0.73 -13.60 -4.06
CA PRO A 104 -0.29 -13.86 -5.09
C PRO A 104 -1.70 -13.84 -4.51
N ARG A 105 -1.90 -14.45 -3.33
CA ARG A 105 -3.17 -14.46 -2.62
C ARG A 105 -3.57 -13.05 -2.18
N GLN A 106 -2.62 -12.29 -1.62
CA GLN A 106 -2.85 -10.92 -1.18
C GLN A 106 -3.24 -10.00 -2.34
N LEU A 107 -2.52 -10.08 -3.48
CA LEU A 107 -2.85 -9.32 -4.69
C LEU A 107 -4.25 -9.64 -5.21
N ARG A 108 -4.64 -10.92 -5.26
CA ARG A 108 -6.01 -11.31 -5.66
C ARG A 108 -7.06 -10.70 -4.75
N SER A 109 -6.90 -10.82 -3.43
CA SER A 109 -7.86 -10.28 -2.45
C SER A 109 -8.02 -8.77 -2.59
N LEU A 110 -6.91 -8.04 -2.72
CA LEU A 110 -6.90 -6.59 -2.86
C LEU A 110 -7.45 -6.13 -4.23
N THR A 111 -7.15 -6.84 -5.31
CA THR A 111 -7.69 -6.51 -6.63
C THR A 111 -9.18 -6.82 -6.70
N ALA A 112 -9.66 -7.89 -6.04
CA ALA A 112 -11.08 -8.16 -5.89
C ALA A 112 -11.81 -7.04 -5.12
N LEU A 113 -11.20 -6.53 -4.03
CA LEU A 113 -11.71 -5.35 -3.32
C LEU A 113 -11.83 -4.15 -4.25
N ARG A 114 -10.78 -3.82 -5.01
CA ARG A 114 -10.79 -2.72 -5.99
C ARG A 114 -11.92 -2.88 -7.00
N SER A 115 -12.09 -4.08 -7.55
CA SER A 115 -13.15 -4.38 -8.54
C SER A 115 -14.56 -4.22 -7.98
N ALA A 116 -14.74 -4.36 -6.67
CA ALA A 116 -16.02 -4.16 -6.01
C ALA A 116 -16.32 -2.67 -5.72
N ILE A 117 -15.31 -1.89 -5.33
CA ILE A 117 -15.51 -0.53 -4.80
C ILE A 117 -15.24 0.58 -5.82
N GLU A 118 -14.19 0.47 -6.64
CA GLU A 118 -13.77 1.57 -7.51
C GLU A 118 -14.79 1.90 -8.61
N PRO A 119 -15.46 0.93 -9.27
CA PRO A 119 -16.52 1.24 -10.21
C PRO A 119 -17.69 2.02 -9.58
N ALA A 120 -18.11 1.60 -8.37
CA ALA A 120 -19.16 2.31 -7.61
C ALA A 120 -18.69 3.73 -7.20
N ALA A 121 -17.43 3.87 -6.80
CA ALA A 121 -16.86 5.17 -6.49
C ALA A 121 -16.81 6.09 -7.71
N ALA A 122 -16.47 5.58 -8.89
CA ALA A 122 -16.46 6.35 -10.13
C ALA A 122 -17.86 6.81 -10.55
N ALA A 123 -18.86 5.93 -10.43
CA ALA A 123 -20.27 6.31 -10.67
C ALA A 123 -20.72 7.46 -9.75
N LEU A 124 -20.38 7.36 -8.46
CA LEU A 124 -20.68 8.43 -7.49
C LEU A 124 -19.90 9.72 -7.79
N ALA A 125 -18.64 9.60 -8.18
CA ALA A 125 -17.80 10.74 -8.54
C ALA A 125 -18.39 11.54 -9.71
N ALA A 126 -19.04 10.90 -10.69
CA ALA A 126 -19.72 11.59 -11.78
C ALA A 126 -20.82 12.56 -11.31
N GLY A 127 -21.45 12.27 -10.14
CA GLY A 127 -22.46 13.14 -9.55
C GLY A 127 -21.95 14.11 -8.49
N HIS A 128 -20.74 13.89 -7.93
CA HIS A 128 -20.26 14.63 -6.76
C HIS A 128 -18.92 15.35 -6.96
N ALA A 129 -18.15 15.02 -8.01
CA ALA A 129 -16.83 15.61 -8.21
C ALA A 129 -16.91 17.13 -8.40
N THR A 130 -16.02 17.84 -7.69
CA THR A 130 -15.87 19.29 -7.92
C THR A 130 -15.14 19.55 -9.22
N PRO A 131 -15.23 20.78 -9.79
CA PRO A 131 -14.46 21.16 -10.98
C PRO A 131 -12.95 20.92 -10.80
N GLU A 132 -12.40 21.16 -9.63
CA GLU A 132 -10.99 20.94 -9.29
C GLU A 132 -10.65 19.45 -9.33
N GLN A 133 -11.50 18.59 -8.78
CA GLN A 133 -11.31 17.14 -8.83
C GLN A 133 -11.42 16.59 -10.26
N CYS A 134 -12.31 17.13 -11.08
CA CYS A 134 -12.38 16.80 -12.51
C CYS A 134 -11.08 17.21 -13.24
N ALA A 135 -10.51 18.36 -12.91
CA ALA A 135 -9.24 18.81 -13.47
C ALA A 135 -8.07 17.90 -13.03
N GLU A 136 -7.99 17.55 -11.73
CA GLU A 136 -7.01 16.58 -11.22
C GLU A 136 -7.09 15.23 -11.92
N LEU A 137 -8.29 14.68 -12.12
CA LEU A 137 -8.48 13.41 -12.85
C LEU A 137 -7.97 13.50 -14.27
N THR A 138 -8.32 14.59 -14.96
CA THR A 138 -7.87 14.81 -16.35
C THR A 138 -6.35 14.95 -16.43
N GLU A 139 -5.74 15.71 -15.53
CA GLU A 139 -4.29 15.88 -15.45
C GLU A 139 -3.58 14.53 -15.24
N HIS A 140 -4.02 13.74 -14.27
CA HIS A 140 -3.40 12.45 -14.00
C HIS A 140 -3.57 11.47 -15.16
N ALA A 141 -4.74 11.40 -15.79
CA ALA A 141 -4.98 10.56 -16.95
C ALA A 141 -4.07 10.94 -18.14
N LEU A 142 -3.89 12.23 -18.43
CA LEU A 142 -3.00 12.70 -19.50
C LEU A 142 -1.52 12.43 -19.17
N ASN A 143 -1.10 12.60 -17.92
CA ASN A 143 0.25 12.25 -17.50
C ASN A 143 0.51 10.74 -17.57
N MET A 144 -0.49 9.89 -17.29
CA MET A 144 -0.40 8.44 -17.52
C MET A 144 -0.18 8.14 -19.00
N VAL A 145 -0.88 8.80 -19.92
CA VAL A 145 -0.62 8.68 -21.37
C VAL A 145 0.81 9.08 -21.71
N ALA A 146 1.30 10.21 -21.18
CA ALA A 146 2.64 10.72 -21.45
C ALA A 146 3.75 9.80 -20.93
N THR A 147 3.52 9.12 -19.79
CA THR A 147 4.52 8.27 -19.11
C THR A 147 4.33 6.77 -19.35
N SER A 148 3.32 6.37 -20.14
CA SER A 148 3.02 4.96 -20.44
C SER A 148 4.06 4.25 -21.31
N ARG A 149 5.00 4.98 -21.90
CA ARG A 149 6.01 4.45 -22.83
C ARG A 149 7.41 4.80 -22.36
N GLY A 150 8.40 4.02 -22.80
CA GLY A 150 9.81 4.39 -22.66
C GLY A 150 10.38 4.16 -21.26
N GLN A 151 9.95 3.12 -20.57
CA GLN A 151 10.47 2.72 -19.24
C GLN A 151 10.25 3.78 -18.13
N GLN A 152 9.19 4.58 -18.25
CA GLN A 152 8.82 5.59 -17.26
C GLN A 152 7.82 5.05 -16.22
N LEU A 153 7.84 3.75 -15.97
CA LEU A 153 6.91 3.08 -15.05
C LEU A 153 6.81 3.72 -13.65
N PRO A 154 7.90 4.21 -13.02
CA PRO A 154 7.78 4.92 -11.75
C PRO A 154 6.97 6.23 -11.85
N ALA A 155 7.13 6.99 -12.94
CA ALA A 155 6.36 8.22 -13.18
C ALA A 155 4.89 7.89 -13.49
N TYR A 156 4.63 6.87 -14.30
CA TYR A 156 3.29 6.35 -14.55
C TYR A 156 2.58 6.00 -13.24
N LEU A 157 3.23 5.22 -12.37
CA LEU A 157 2.66 4.78 -11.09
C LEU A 157 2.25 5.94 -10.17
N ILE A 158 3.00 7.03 -10.16
CA ILE A 158 2.64 8.22 -9.37
C ILE A 158 1.27 8.75 -9.81
N HIS A 159 1.02 8.83 -11.11
CA HIS A 159 -0.23 9.34 -11.65
C HIS A 159 -1.37 8.32 -11.53
N ASP A 160 -1.10 7.04 -11.70
CA ASP A 160 -2.05 5.94 -11.51
C ASP A 160 -2.59 5.92 -10.07
N VAL A 161 -1.71 5.95 -9.08
CA VAL A 161 -2.08 6.03 -7.66
C VAL A 161 -2.89 7.29 -7.36
N ALA A 162 -2.45 8.44 -7.86
CA ALA A 162 -3.14 9.71 -7.63
C ALA A 162 -4.53 9.71 -8.26
N PHE A 163 -4.68 9.21 -9.49
CA PHE A 163 -5.94 9.08 -10.19
C PHE A 163 -6.98 8.29 -9.39
N HIS A 164 -6.61 7.08 -8.94
CA HIS A 164 -7.51 6.24 -8.14
C HIS A 164 -7.85 6.85 -6.78
N ARG A 165 -6.91 7.55 -6.14
CA ARG A 165 -7.21 8.31 -4.91
C ARG A 165 -8.21 9.44 -5.15
N VAL A 166 -8.10 10.14 -6.28
CA VAL A 166 -9.08 11.20 -6.64
C VAL A 166 -10.46 10.61 -6.84
N ILE A 167 -10.60 9.50 -7.59
CA ILE A 167 -11.89 8.81 -7.79
C ILE A 167 -12.55 8.47 -6.45
N LEU A 168 -11.81 7.83 -5.54
CA LEU A 168 -12.33 7.45 -4.22
C LEU A 168 -12.76 8.68 -3.40
N ARG A 169 -11.97 9.75 -3.41
CA ARG A 169 -12.28 11.00 -2.70
C ARG A 169 -13.46 11.73 -3.33
N ALA A 170 -13.52 11.81 -4.66
CA ALA A 170 -14.57 12.50 -5.42
C ALA A 170 -15.92 11.80 -5.35
N SER A 171 -15.97 10.53 -4.92
CA SER A 171 -17.23 9.80 -4.71
C SER A 171 -18.15 10.43 -3.67
N GLY A 172 -17.65 11.32 -2.81
CA GLY A 172 -18.38 11.88 -1.68
C GLY A 172 -18.63 10.90 -0.53
N ASN A 173 -18.16 9.65 -0.66
CA ASN A 173 -18.26 8.62 0.37
C ASN A 173 -16.98 8.58 1.20
N GLU A 174 -17.07 8.96 2.49
CA GLU A 174 -15.91 9.00 3.39
C GLU A 174 -15.25 7.62 3.59
N MET A 175 -16.02 6.52 3.52
CA MET A 175 -15.49 5.18 3.66
C MET A 175 -14.64 4.80 2.43
N PHE A 176 -15.08 5.16 1.22
CA PHE A 176 -14.29 4.95 0.00
C PHE A 176 -13.03 5.80 0.01
N ALA A 177 -13.11 7.06 0.43
CA ALA A 177 -11.95 7.95 0.55
C ALA A 177 -10.83 7.36 1.45
N ARG A 178 -11.21 6.65 2.52
CA ARG A 178 -10.27 6.00 3.45
C ARG A 178 -9.54 4.80 2.83
N LEU A 179 -10.05 4.22 1.76
CA LEU A 179 -9.39 3.10 1.07
C LEU A 179 -8.29 3.57 0.09
N GLY A 180 -8.09 4.88 -0.06
CA GLY A 180 -7.08 5.43 -0.97
C GLY A 180 -5.66 4.92 -0.72
N ASP A 181 -5.26 4.74 0.54
CA ASP A 181 -3.94 4.22 0.88
C ASP A 181 -3.83 2.71 0.63
N VAL A 182 -4.91 1.95 0.88
CA VAL A 182 -4.99 0.53 0.54
C VAL A 182 -4.80 0.33 -0.97
N VAL A 183 -5.53 1.08 -1.79
CA VAL A 183 -5.43 1.04 -3.26
C VAL A 183 -4.02 1.43 -3.72
N ALA A 184 -3.41 2.44 -3.10
CA ALA A 184 -2.04 2.85 -3.40
C ALA A 184 -1.02 1.72 -3.19
N GLU A 185 -1.13 0.97 -2.09
CA GLU A 185 -0.24 -0.17 -1.82
C GLU A 185 -0.43 -1.30 -2.84
N VAL A 186 -1.66 -1.55 -3.32
CA VAL A 186 -1.92 -2.54 -4.38
C VAL A 186 -1.23 -2.16 -5.68
N LEU A 187 -1.43 -0.93 -6.14
CA LEU A 187 -0.84 -0.42 -7.38
C LEU A 187 0.69 -0.45 -7.32
N THR A 188 1.25 0.03 -6.20
CA THR A 188 2.69 0.02 -5.94
C THR A 188 3.24 -1.42 -5.92
N GLY A 189 2.58 -2.33 -5.21
CA GLY A 189 3.00 -3.72 -5.11
C GLY A 189 2.97 -4.47 -6.45
N ARG A 190 1.96 -4.23 -7.29
CA ARG A 190 1.90 -4.78 -8.65
C ARG A 190 3.10 -4.35 -9.49
N THR A 191 3.46 -3.09 -9.41
CA THR A 191 4.57 -2.50 -10.18
C THR A 191 5.93 -2.95 -9.67
N GLN A 192 6.18 -2.88 -8.37
CA GLN A 192 7.49 -3.23 -7.77
C GLN A 192 7.85 -4.71 -7.92
N HIS A 193 6.87 -5.60 -7.92
CA HIS A 193 7.10 -7.04 -7.99
C HIS A 193 7.00 -7.61 -9.41
N ARG A 194 7.08 -6.77 -10.45
CA ARG A 194 7.04 -7.14 -11.86
C ARG A 194 5.82 -8.00 -12.23
N VAL A 195 4.71 -7.77 -11.56
CA VAL A 195 3.39 -8.33 -11.93
C VAL A 195 2.82 -7.55 -13.11
N MET A 196 3.29 -6.31 -13.34
CA MET A 196 3.10 -5.59 -14.59
C MET A 196 4.27 -5.86 -15.54
N PHE A 197 3.96 -6.05 -16.81
CA PHE A 197 4.95 -6.02 -17.89
C PHE A 197 5.70 -4.68 -17.89
N THR A 198 6.79 -4.59 -18.65
CA THR A 198 7.67 -3.40 -18.72
C THR A 198 6.94 -2.09 -19.06
N ASP A 199 5.81 -2.17 -19.74
CA ASP A 199 4.96 -1.03 -20.08
C ASP A 199 3.50 -1.31 -19.67
N PRO A 200 2.74 -0.29 -19.23
CA PRO A 200 1.31 -0.40 -18.96
C PRO A 200 0.51 -0.82 -20.19
N ASP A 201 -0.57 -1.59 -20.00
CA ASP A 201 -1.48 -1.94 -21.08
C ASP A 201 -2.07 -0.66 -21.74
N PRO A 202 -1.88 -0.46 -23.05
CA PRO A 202 -2.41 0.71 -23.75
C PRO A 202 -3.93 0.86 -23.65
N GLU A 203 -4.67 -0.25 -23.54
CA GLU A 203 -6.11 -0.23 -23.34
C GLU A 203 -6.46 0.33 -21.96
N ALA A 204 -5.78 -0.14 -20.91
CA ALA A 204 -5.95 0.38 -19.56
C ALA A 204 -5.64 1.89 -19.49
N VAL A 205 -4.57 2.35 -20.14
CA VAL A 205 -4.23 3.80 -20.22
C VAL A 205 -5.36 4.58 -20.87
N THR A 206 -5.92 4.08 -21.98
CA THR A 206 -7.05 4.72 -22.68
C THR A 206 -8.30 4.76 -21.80
N LEU A 207 -8.57 3.70 -21.06
CA LEU A 207 -9.73 3.61 -20.15
C LEU A 207 -9.66 4.69 -19.05
N HIS A 208 -8.48 5.00 -18.49
CA HIS A 208 -8.35 6.08 -17.50
C HIS A 208 -8.77 7.45 -18.05
N VAL A 209 -8.42 7.74 -19.31
CA VAL A 209 -8.88 8.98 -19.99
C VAL A 209 -10.40 8.98 -20.10
N ARG A 210 -10.99 7.86 -20.52
CA ARG A 210 -12.46 7.74 -20.65
C ARG A 210 -13.18 7.88 -19.31
N VAL A 211 -12.61 7.35 -18.22
CA VAL A 211 -13.16 7.55 -16.86
C VAL A 211 -13.16 9.04 -16.50
N ALA A 212 -12.05 9.74 -16.71
CA ALA A 212 -11.97 11.17 -16.40
C ALA A 212 -12.98 11.99 -17.21
N GLU A 213 -13.16 11.67 -18.49
CA GLU A 213 -14.16 12.30 -19.38
C GLU A 213 -15.58 12.03 -18.91
N ALA A 214 -15.90 10.77 -18.54
CA ALA A 214 -17.22 10.37 -18.05
C ALA A 214 -17.56 11.08 -16.72
N VAL A 215 -16.61 11.12 -15.77
CA VAL A 215 -16.81 11.85 -14.51
C VAL A 215 -17.07 13.33 -14.77
N ARG A 216 -16.28 13.97 -15.62
CA ARG A 216 -16.46 15.39 -15.97
C ARG A 216 -17.80 15.66 -16.68
N ALA A 217 -18.29 14.69 -17.46
CA ALA A 217 -19.58 14.80 -18.16
C ALA A 217 -20.79 14.49 -17.26
N GLY A 218 -20.58 13.98 -16.03
CA GLY A 218 -21.65 13.51 -15.17
C GLY A 218 -22.25 12.16 -15.58
N ASP A 219 -21.56 11.40 -16.45
CA ASP A 219 -22.00 10.10 -16.96
C ASP A 219 -21.58 8.96 -16.00
N ALA A 220 -22.44 8.70 -15.02
CA ALA A 220 -22.20 7.70 -13.98
C ALA A 220 -22.06 6.27 -14.55
N GLU A 221 -22.88 5.92 -15.56
CA GLU A 221 -22.87 4.59 -16.17
C GLU A 221 -21.56 4.32 -16.94
N ALA A 222 -21.09 5.30 -17.71
CA ALA A 222 -19.84 5.20 -18.41
C ALA A 222 -18.65 5.18 -17.44
N ALA A 223 -18.65 6.03 -16.40
CA ALA A 223 -17.60 6.06 -15.39
C ALA A 223 -17.48 4.70 -14.66
N GLU A 224 -18.60 4.09 -14.26
CA GLU A 224 -18.64 2.75 -13.65
C GLU A 224 -18.10 1.69 -14.62
N ARG A 225 -18.59 1.66 -15.84
CA ARG A 225 -18.23 0.66 -16.85
C ARG A 225 -16.73 0.68 -17.13
N TYR A 226 -16.16 1.84 -17.45
CA TYR A 226 -14.73 1.95 -17.77
C TYR A 226 -13.83 1.61 -16.58
N THR A 227 -14.22 2.02 -15.37
CA THR A 227 -13.46 1.66 -14.16
C THR A 227 -13.52 0.15 -13.88
N ARG A 228 -14.66 -0.48 -14.15
CA ARG A 228 -14.82 -1.93 -14.05
C ARG A 228 -13.92 -2.66 -15.05
N GLU A 229 -13.82 -2.17 -16.27
CA GLU A 229 -12.93 -2.74 -17.29
C GLU A 229 -11.46 -2.68 -16.84
N ILE A 230 -11.00 -1.57 -16.27
CA ILE A 230 -9.64 -1.41 -15.70
C ILE A 230 -9.40 -2.47 -14.60
N THR A 231 -10.30 -2.57 -13.63
CA THR A 231 -10.08 -3.44 -12.46
C THR A 231 -10.22 -4.92 -12.80
N VAL A 232 -11.11 -5.29 -13.73
CA VAL A 232 -11.25 -6.67 -14.23
C VAL A 232 -10.06 -7.05 -15.10
N GLY A 233 -9.53 -6.14 -15.93
CA GLY A 233 -8.29 -6.33 -16.68
C GLY A 233 -7.14 -6.68 -15.74
N ALA A 234 -7.00 -5.94 -14.64
CA ALA A 234 -6.01 -6.19 -13.62
C ALA A 234 -6.15 -7.57 -12.93
N LEU A 235 -7.37 -8.08 -12.74
CA LEU A 235 -7.60 -9.44 -12.21
C LEU A 235 -7.15 -10.51 -13.20
N ARG A 236 -7.49 -10.35 -14.48
CA ARG A 236 -7.08 -11.30 -15.54
C ARG A 236 -5.57 -11.41 -15.67
N GLU A 237 -4.85 -10.29 -15.56
CA GLU A 237 -3.37 -10.32 -15.56
C GLU A 237 -2.83 -11.17 -14.40
N LEU A 238 -3.43 -11.10 -13.20
CA LEU A 238 -3.02 -11.90 -12.06
C LEU A 238 -3.27 -13.39 -12.26
N ASP A 239 -4.36 -13.76 -12.93
CA ASP A 239 -4.68 -15.17 -13.22
C ASP A 239 -3.73 -15.79 -14.25
N ILE A 240 -3.21 -15.00 -15.19
CA ILE A 240 -2.21 -15.44 -16.17
C ILE A 240 -0.85 -15.68 -15.51
N LEU A 241 -0.51 -14.91 -14.46
CA LEU A 241 0.78 -14.96 -13.80
C LEU A 241 0.86 -15.94 -12.62
N ALA A 242 -0.26 -16.53 -12.22
CA ALA A 242 -0.34 -17.53 -11.17
C ALA A 242 -0.65 -18.90 -11.80
N PRO A 243 0.35 -19.81 -11.88
CA PRO A 243 0.11 -21.20 -12.29
C PRO A 243 -0.77 -21.94 -11.30
#